data_84ec271d8bced4a4e9ea881ad7244724
#
_entry.id   84ec271d8bced4a4e9ea881ad7244724
#
_cell.length_a   1.000
_cell.length_b   1.000
_cell.length_c   1.000
_cell.angle_alpha   90.00
_cell.angle_beta   90.00
_cell.angle_gamma   90.00
#
_symmetry.space_group_name_H-M   'P 1'
#
loop_
_entity.id
_entity.type
_entity.pdbx_description
1 polymer ?
#
loop_
_entity_poly.entity_id
_entity_poly.type
_entity_poly.pdbx_seq_one_letter_code
_entity_poly.pdbx_strand_id
1 'polypeptide(L)'
;MPTLKINGTSIAAESNQTILEAARSSGIEIPTLCWYPKLAVVGNCRICVVDVKGSDKLLPACATKVADGMEVTTESDRAIDARRGVLEFLLERYPGEHLSNGGREKPANEFEEYVVRYGVIPKPRTLDLRGGDERPGDPMIRHDMSLCILCTRCVRACEDIQVVGVLDVAYRGEHAQIVVGNDGDADRAACTWCGECVRVCPTGAIFEVMPWKTYGKARVEADHVARSVCPYCGVGCQIDLHVKDNTVVRVTSPSFEEDTPNYGSTCVKGRFGYDFTQHRDRLTKPLIRKGWEREGTRWVWKGPGGTARRDGPWRTMADEGAQDKPSAPPRAQGKRIRDLPLLDRITMDVRDRATTPADWYQPFREATWDEALDLAAHELGRIHAAHGGDAMAVFQSAKCTNEENYLLQRLFRARFGTNNIDHCTRLCHSTSVSAMQAALNTAAASGSMREVETAADVIFIAGANTTETHPVFGAALKRAHERGAFLIVADPRQHELARRADIHLQMQPGTDVALYGAMVQHILAEGLEDKAFIAARTHNVDAVRQAVQAYTPEKAQAITGVPAHLIRAAAEHYA
;
A
#
# COMPACT_ATOMS: atom_id res chain seq x y z
N MET A 1 -28.95 23.39 7.00
CA MET A 1 -28.82 21.95 7.30
C MET A 1 -30.22 21.41 7.55
N PRO A 2 -30.69 20.42 6.80
CA PRO A 2 -31.97 19.78 7.07
C PRO A 2 -31.92 19.07 8.42
N THR A 3 -33.05 19.09 9.13
CA THR A 3 -33.25 18.38 10.39
C THR A 3 -34.27 17.28 10.15
N LEU A 4 -33.89 16.04 10.47
CA LEU A 4 -34.74 14.85 10.33
C LEU A 4 -34.81 14.10 11.64
N LYS A 5 -35.81 13.22 11.76
CA LYS A 5 -35.90 12.28 12.90
C LYS A 5 -35.64 10.86 12.42
N ILE A 6 -34.70 10.16 13.07
CA ILE A 6 -34.48 8.73 12.85
C ILE A 6 -34.78 8.01 14.15
N ASN A 7 -35.73 7.10 14.14
CA ASN A 7 -36.23 6.37 15.32
C ASN A 7 -36.60 7.31 16.49
N GLY A 8 -37.18 8.48 16.17
CA GLY A 8 -37.56 9.50 17.15
C GLY A 8 -36.42 10.45 17.57
N THR A 9 -35.17 10.15 17.26
CA THR A 9 -34.02 11.03 17.55
C THR A 9 -33.88 12.10 16.48
N SER A 10 -33.82 13.38 16.88
CA SER A 10 -33.59 14.50 15.96
C SER A 10 -32.13 14.62 15.57
N ILE A 11 -31.85 14.67 14.28
CA ILE A 11 -30.51 14.66 13.68
C ILE A 11 -30.41 15.83 12.71
N ALA A 12 -29.39 16.67 12.84
CA ALA A 12 -28.99 17.63 11.84
C ALA A 12 -28.05 16.95 10.83
N ALA A 13 -28.35 17.07 9.55
CA ALA A 13 -27.57 16.44 8.49
C ALA A 13 -27.21 17.46 7.41
N GLU A 14 -26.18 17.19 6.63
CA GLU A 14 -25.86 17.97 5.44
C GLU A 14 -26.86 17.65 4.32
N SER A 15 -27.21 18.64 3.51
CA SER A 15 -28.24 18.48 2.46
C SER A 15 -27.90 17.49 1.37
N ASN A 16 -26.62 17.15 1.22
CA ASN A 16 -26.12 16.16 0.27
C ASN A 16 -26.02 14.74 0.84
N GLN A 17 -26.18 14.55 2.15
CA GLN A 17 -26.13 13.23 2.79
C GLN A 17 -27.35 12.37 2.42
N THR A 18 -27.14 11.06 2.47
CA THR A 18 -28.21 10.07 2.41
C THR A 18 -28.73 9.76 3.82
N ILE A 19 -29.90 9.13 3.92
CA ILE A 19 -30.46 8.66 5.20
C ILE A 19 -29.45 7.73 5.90
N LEU A 20 -28.76 6.87 5.16
CA LEU A 20 -27.75 5.96 5.71
C LEU A 20 -26.57 6.71 6.32
N GLU A 21 -26.04 7.72 5.62
CA GLU A 21 -24.91 8.51 6.10
C GLU A 21 -25.29 9.31 7.36
N ALA A 22 -26.47 9.94 7.36
CA ALA A 22 -26.99 10.65 8.53
C ALA A 22 -27.23 9.71 9.73
N ALA A 23 -27.74 8.50 9.51
CA ALA A 23 -27.91 7.48 10.55
C ALA A 23 -26.56 7.07 11.15
N ARG A 24 -25.57 6.74 10.29
CA ARG A 24 -24.24 6.31 10.71
C ARG A 24 -23.50 7.37 11.51
N SER A 25 -23.53 8.63 11.08
CA SER A 25 -22.91 9.74 11.83
C SER A 25 -23.52 9.96 13.21
N SER A 26 -24.72 9.44 13.43
CA SER A 26 -25.44 9.50 14.71
C SER A 26 -25.42 8.17 15.48
N GLY A 27 -24.61 7.19 15.07
CA GLY A 27 -24.48 5.89 15.71
C GLY A 27 -25.67 4.95 15.49
N ILE A 28 -26.57 5.25 14.53
CA ILE A 28 -27.73 4.41 14.20
C ILE A 28 -27.33 3.46 13.06
N GLU A 29 -27.38 2.18 13.33
CA GLU A 29 -27.06 1.14 12.36
C GLU A 29 -28.25 0.87 11.43
N ILE A 30 -27.99 0.89 10.12
CA ILE A 30 -28.88 0.36 9.07
C ILE A 30 -28.08 -0.70 8.30
N PRO A 31 -28.62 -1.92 8.11
CA PRO A 31 -27.89 -3.00 7.46
C PRO A 31 -27.58 -2.69 6.00
N THR A 32 -26.40 -3.10 5.53
CA THR A 32 -25.96 -2.89 4.13
C THR A 32 -25.22 -4.12 3.61
N LEU A 33 -25.40 -4.48 2.35
CA LEU A 33 -24.60 -5.54 1.70
C LEU A 33 -23.95 -5.07 0.40
N CYS A 34 -24.57 -4.16 -0.35
CA CYS A 34 -23.94 -3.59 -1.55
C CYS A 34 -23.30 -2.22 -1.30
N TRP A 35 -23.74 -1.48 -0.30
CA TRP A 35 -23.11 -0.22 0.09
C TRP A 35 -21.85 -0.48 0.94
N TYR A 36 -20.84 0.33 0.74
CA TYR A 36 -19.62 0.35 1.56
C TYR A 36 -19.00 1.75 1.50
N PRO A 37 -18.32 2.24 2.56
CA PRO A 37 -17.65 3.54 2.52
C PRO A 37 -16.72 3.67 1.31
N LYS A 38 -16.70 4.85 0.68
CA LYS A 38 -15.89 5.18 -0.52
C LYS A 38 -16.26 4.43 -1.81
N LEU A 39 -17.30 3.62 -1.84
CA LEU A 39 -17.80 3.03 -3.07
C LEU A 39 -19.01 3.78 -3.60
N ALA A 40 -19.10 3.92 -4.91
CA ALA A 40 -20.28 4.47 -5.57
C ALA A 40 -21.55 3.72 -5.13
N VAL A 41 -22.65 4.45 -4.91
CA VAL A 41 -23.91 3.86 -4.46
C VAL A 41 -24.63 3.23 -5.64
N VAL A 42 -24.91 1.92 -5.57
CA VAL A 42 -25.66 1.19 -6.61
C VAL A 42 -27.08 0.78 -6.18
N GLY A 43 -27.34 0.71 -4.87
CA GLY A 43 -28.68 0.45 -4.31
C GLY A 43 -29.33 -0.87 -4.74
N ASN A 44 -28.58 -1.89 -5.15
CA ASN A 44 -29.11 -3.12 -5.76
C ASN A 44 -29.58 -4.19 -4.74
N CYS A 45 -28.95 -4.32 -3.57
CA CYS A 45 -29.31 -5.38 -2.61
C CYS A 45 -30.62 -5.12 -1.84
N ARG A 46 -31.03 -3.87 -1.66
CA ARG A 46 -32.25 -3.44 -0.97
C ARG A 46 -32.36 -3.81 0.52
N ILE A 47 -31.34 -4.32 1.17
CA ILE A 47 -31.38 -4.65 2.60
C ILE A 47 -31.46 -3.38 3.47
N CYS A 48 -31.00 -2.24 2.99
CA CYS A 48 -31.00 -0.96 3.70
C CYS A 48 -32.34 -0.21 3.68
N VAL A 49 -33.44 -0.85 3.29
CA VAL A 49 -34.74 -0.19 3.23
C VAL A 49 -35.23 0.26 4.60
N VAL A 50 -35.82 1.45 4.63
CA VAL A 50 -36.37 2.09 5.81
C VAL A 50 -37.78 2.59 5.54
N ASP A 51 -38.57 2.75 6.58
CA ASP A 51 -39.91 3.32 6.52
C ASP A 51 -39.84 4.83 6.73
N VAL A 52 -40.42 5.60 5.82
CA VAL A 52 -40.43 7.05 5.90
C VAL A 52 -41.88 7.51 5.96
N LYS A 53 -42.23 8.27 7.00
CA LYS A 53 -43.59 8.76 7.24
C LYS A 53 -44.11 9.55 6.04
N GLY A 54 -45.26 9.17 5.55
CA GLY A 54 -45.85 9.75 4.35
C GLY A 54 -45.45 9.12 3.03
N SER A 55 -44.62 8.05 3.07
CA SER A 55 -44.27 7.25 1.90
C SER A 55 -45.00 5.91 1.91
N ASP A 56 -45.67 5.58 0.81
CA ASP A 56 -46.32 4.26 0.64
C ASP A 56 -45.30 3.13 0.38
N LYS A 57 -44.05 3.51 0.03
CA LYS A 57 -42.98 2.56 -0.29
C LYS A 57 -41.84 2.68 0.72
N LEU A 58 -41.21 1.55 1.03
CA LEU A 58 -39.93 1.53 1.71
C LEU A 58 -38.85 2.15 0.81
N LEU A 59 -38.02 3.02 1.40
CA LEU A 59 -36.97 3.72 0.67
C LEU A 59 -35.59 3.14 0.99
N PRO A 60 -34.69 3.00 -0.01
CA PRO A 60 -33.33 2.54 0.23
C PRO A 60 -32.51 3.66 0.90
N ALA A 61 -32.16 3.50 2.16
CA ALA A 61 -31.45 4.51 2.94
C ALA A 61 -30.11 4.92 2.31
N CYS A 62 -29.42 4.00 1.65
CA CYS A 62 -28.12 4.27 1.00
C CYS A 62 -28.20 5.20 -0.21
N ALA A 63 -29.38 5.35 -0.84
CA ALA A 63 -29.57 6.14 -2.07
C ALA A 63 -30.58 7.27 -1.91
N THR A 64 -31.29 7.36 -0.78
CA THR A 64 -32.30 8.40 -0.53
C THR A 64 -31.66 9.57 0.21
N LYS A 65 -31.70 10.76 -0.37
CA LYS A 65 -31.21 12.00 0.24
C LYS A 65 -32.10 12.41 1.40
N VAL A 66 -31.49 13.00 2.43
CA VAL A 66 -32.23 13.59 3.55
C VAL A 66 -33.04 14.80 3.12
N ALA A 67 -34.19 15.02 3.76
CA ALA A 67 -35.02 16.21 3.59
C ALA A 67 -35.43 16.75 4.97
N ASP A 68 -35.68 18.05 5.02
CA ASP A 68 -36.09 18.70 6.26
C ASP A 68 -37.46 18.19 6.74
N GLY A 69 -37.57 17.93 8.04
CA GLY A 69 -38.77 17.38 8.64
C GLY A 69 -39.04 15.90 8.37
N MET A 70 -38.12 15.19 7.68
CA MET A 70 -38.28 13.76 7.39
C MET A 70 -38.31 12.95 8.70
N GLU A 71 -39.27 12.02 8.81
CA GLU A 71 -39.37 11.06 9.92
C GLU A 71 -39.11 9.64 9.39
N VAL A 72 -38.04 9.00 9.88
CA VAL A 72 -37.54 7.70 9.41
C VAL A 72 -37.62 6.69 10.54
N THR A 73 -38.17 5.50 10.27
CA THR A 73 -38.12 4.33 11.15
C THR A 73 -37.29 3.24 10.50
N THR A 74 -36.19 2.86 11.16
CA THR A 74 -35.24 1.90 10.60
C THR A 74 -35.63 0.44 10.84
N GLU A 75 -36.40 0.15 11.88
CA GLU A 75 -36.79 -1.21 12.32
C GLU A 75 -38.33 -1.32 12.43
N SER A 76 -39.10 -0.76 11.46
CA SER A 76 -40.54 -1.03 11.38
C SER A 76 -40.77 -2.49 10.93
N ASP A 77 -41.94 -3.07 11.29
CA ASP A 77 -42.32 -4.42 10.87
C ASP A 77 -42.18 -4.60 9.36
N ARG A 78 -42.62 -3.60 8.59
CA ARG A 78 -42.48 -3.58 7.12
C ARG A 78 -41.02 -3.63 6.66
N ALA A 79 -40.13 -2.89 7.31
CA ALA A 79 -38.70 -2.89 6.98
C ALA A 79 -38.04 -4.23 7.33
N ILE A 80 -38.39 -4.78 8.48
CA ILE A 80 -37.89 -6.10 8.95
C ILE A 80 -38.35 -7.21 8.00
N ASP A 81 -39.63 -7.24 7.61
CA ASP A 81 -40.17 -8.27 6.70
C ASP A 81 -39.53 -8.16 5.30
N ALA A 82 -39.34 -6.92 4.80
CA ALA A 82 -38.65 -6.73 3.53
C ALA A 82 -37.19 -7.22 3.57
N ARG A 83 -36.47 -6.98 4.70
CA ARG A 83 -35.10 -7.49 4.88
C ARG A 83 -35.03 -9.00 4.94
N ARG A 84 -35.99 -9.64 5.64
CA ARG A 84 -36.12 -11.12 5.66
C ARG A 84 -36.27 -11.66 4.25
N GLY A 85 -37.20 -11.10 3.45
CA GLY A 85 -37.39 -11.50 2.07
C GLY A 85 -36.14 -11.32 1.19
N VAL A 86 -35.37 -10.24 1.40
CA VAL A 86 -34.08 -10.02 0.72
C VAL A 86 -33.06 -11.09 1.13
N LEU A 87 -32.95 -11.40 2.41
CA LEU A 87 -31.99 -12.42 2.89
C LEU A 87 -32.40 -13.83 2.42
N GLU A 88 -33.68 -14.17 2.41
CA GLU A 88 -34.20 -15.43 1.86
C GLU A 88 -33.81 -15.56 0.37
N PHE A 89 -34.03 -14.51 -0.43
CA PHE A 89 -33.65 -14.49 -1.82
C PHE A 89 -32.15 -14.65 -2.04
N LEU A 90 -31.31 -14.00 -1.23
CA LEU A 90 -29.85 -14.12 -1.33
C LEU A 90 -29.36 -15.50 -0.88
N LEU A 91 -30.04 -16.13 0.07
CA LEU A 91 -29.74 -17.50 0.53
C LEU A 91 -30.00 -18.57 -0.54
N GLU A 92 -30.81 -18.30 -1.57
CA GLU A 92 -30.95 -19.22 -2.72
C GLU A 92 -29.62 -19.41 -3.46
N ARG A 93 -28.71 -18.45 -3.36
CA ARG A 93 -27.37 -18.49 -3.98
C ARG A 93 -26.26 -18.87 -3.00
N TYR A 94 -26.48 -18.81 -1.71
CA TYR A 94 -25.46 -18.95 -0.67
C TYR A 94 -25.63 -20.28 0.08
N PRO A 95 -24.55 -21.06 0.34
CA PRO A 95 -24.63 -22.32 1.06
C PRO A 95 -24.82 -22.06 2.57
N GLY A 96 -26.05 -21.76 2.95
CA GLY A 96 -26.41 -21.39 4.33
C GLY A 96 -26.76 -22.56 5.25
N GLU A 97 -26.70 -23.81 4.79
CA GLU A 97 -27.14 -25.01 5.54
C GLU A 97 -26.42 -25.17 6.88
N HIS A 98 -25.19 -24.72 6.96
CA HIS A 98 -24.40 -24.73 8.21
C HIS A 98 -24.95 -23.78 9.30
N LEU A 99 -25.73 -22.76 8.91
CA LEU A 99 -26.37 -21.84 9.85
C LEU A 99 -27.61 -22.46 10.51
N SER A 100 -28.31 -23.39 9.79
CA SER A 100 -29.52 -24.04 10.30
C SER A 100 -29.22 -25.15 11.31
N ASN A 101 -28.04 -25.74 11.27
CA ASN A 101 -27.70 -26.94 12.08
C ASN A 101 -27.00 -26.61 13.40
N GLY A 102 -26.98 -25.33 13.86
CA GLY A 102 -26.34 -24.95 15.12
C GLY A 102 -24.81 -25.18 15.16
N GLY A 103 -24.20 -25.46 14.01
CA GLY A 103 -22.78 -25.87 13.91
C GLY A 103 -21.76 -24.76 14.08
N ARG A 104 -22.17 -23.49 14.07
CA ARG A 104 -21.32 -22.34 14.36
C ARG A 104 -21.98 -21.47 15.43
N GLU A 105 -21.33 -21.33 16.55
CA GLU A 105 -21.76 -20.44 17.64
C GLU A 105 -21.73 -18.96 17.21
N LYS A 106 -20.94 -18.61 16.17
CA LYS A 106 -20.81 -17.25 15.65
C LYS A 106 -20.88 -17.20 14.13
N PRO A 107 -21.55 -16.17 13.55
CA PRO A 107 -21.53 -15.92 12.10
C PRO A 107 -20.07 -15.69 11.62
N ALA A 108 -19.74 -16.18 10.44
CA ALA A 108 -18.39 -16.09 9.90
C ALA A 108 -18.14 -14.82 9.08
N ASN A 109 -19.20 -14.09 8.71
CA ASN A 109 -19.12 -12.91 7.84
C ASN A 109 -20.35 -12.00 8.03
N GLU A 110 -20.28 -10.79 7.45
CA GLU A 110 -21.32 -9.75 7.54
C GLU A 110 -22.70 -10.25 7.06
N PHE A 111 -22.74 -11.02 5.97
CA PHE A 111 -24.00 -11.57 5.46
C PHE A 111 -24.65 -12.56 6.44
N GLU A 112 -23.87 -13.48 6.99
CA GLU A 112 -24.34 -14.45 7.98
C GLU A 112 -24.82 -13.76 9.28
N GLU A 113 -24.18 -12.65 9.70
CA GLU A 113 -24.61 -11.85 10.84
C GLU A 113 -26.05 -11.33 10.64
N TYR A 114 -26.37 -10.84 9.43
CA TYR A 114 -27.73 -10.39 9.13
C TYR A 114 -28.72 -11.54 9.02
N VAL A 115 -28.33 -12.69 8.48
CA VAL A 115 -29.21 -13.90 8.44
C VAL A 115 -29.61 -14.31 9.85
N VAL A 116 -28.65 -14.35 10.77
CA VAL A 116 -28.90 -14.67 12.20
C VAL A 116 -29.71 -13.57 12.88
N ARG A 117 -29.36 -12.30 12.70
CA ARG A 117 -30.02 -11.13 13.32
C ARG A 117 -31.50 -11.05 12.97
N TYR A 118 -31.87 -11.31 11.73
CA TYR A 118 -33.25 -11.25 11.27
C TYR A 118 -33.98 -12.60 11.37
N GLY A 119 -33.35 -13.63 11.91
CA GLY A 119 -33.95 -14.94 12.18
C GLY A 119 -34.39 -15.68 10.90
N VAL A 120 -33.66 -15.50 9.80
CA VAL A 120 -33.95 -16.19 8.55
C VAL A 120 -33.36 -17.61 8.61
N ILE A 121 -34.19 -18.59 8.33
CA ILE A 121 -33.79 -20.01 8.31
C ILE A 121 -33.42 -20.39 6.89
N PRO A 122 -32.15 -20.75 6.60
CA PRO A 122 -31.74 -21.19 5.30
C PRO A 122 -32.46 -22.47 4.87
N LYS A 123 -32.91 -22.49 3.61
CA LYS A 123 -33.46 -23.68 2.96
C LYS A 123 -32.37 -24.34 2.10
N PRO A 124 -32.45 -25.65 1.83
CA PRO A 124 -31.57 -26.30 0.88
C PRO A 124 -31.56 -25.57 -0.46
N ARG A 125 -30.38 -25.32 -1.02
CA ARG A 125 -30.27 -24.66 -2.33
C ARG A 125 -30.91 -25.48 -3.42
N THR A 126 -31.69 -24.82 -4.28
CA THR A 126 -32.26 -25.40 -5.49
C THR A 126 -31.42 -25.12 -6.73
N LEU A 127 -30.48 -24.19 -6.64
CA LEU A 127 -29.66 -23.72 -7.75
C LEU A 127 -28.19 -24.11 -7.51
N ASP A 128 -27.69 -25.05 -8.31
CA ASP A 128 -26.26 -25.34 -8.39
C ASP A 128 -25.62 -24.33 -9.36
N LEU A 129 -25.43 -23.11 -8.89
CA LEU A 129 -25.11 -22.01 -9.78
C LEU A 129 -23.65 -21.93 -10.18
N ARG A 130 -22.72 -22.55 -9.44
CA ARG A 130 -21.29 -22.38 -9.73
C ARG A 130 -20.44 -23.41 -9.03
N GLY A 131 -19.62 -24.06 -9.79
CA GLY A 131 -18.52 -24.83 -9.27
C GLY A 131 -17.25 -24.02 -9.35
N GLY A 132 -16.43 -24.10 -8.31
CA GLY A 132 -15.02 -23.87 -8.46
C GLY A 132 -14.48 -22.52 -8.03
N ASP A 133 -13.19 -22.51 -7.99
CA ASP A 133 -12.32 -21.38 -7.72
C ASP A 133 -12.04 -20.67 -9.05
N GLU A 134 -12.54 -19.46 -9.20
CA GLU A 134 -12.32 -18.64 -10.40
C GLU A 134 -10.89 -18.12 -10.53
N ARG A 135 -10.07 -18.33 -9.50
CA ARG A 135 -8.64 -18.00 -9.53
C ARG A 135 -7.77 -19.17 -9.08
N PRO A 136 -7.87 -20.33 -9.78
CA PRO A 136 -7.06 -21.48 -9.41
C PRO A 136 -5.57 -21.15 -9.58
N GLY A 137 -4.77 -21.38 -8.51
CA GLY A 137 -3.34 -21.11 -8.55
C GLY A 137 -2.92 -19.67 -8.20
N ASP A 138 -3.84 -18.73 -8.01
CA ASP A 138 -3.45 -17.38 -7.54
C ASP A 138 -2.75 -17.47 -6.17
N PRO A 139 -1.55 -16.88 -6.02
CA PRO A 139 -0.76 -17.03 -4.82
C PRO A 139 -1.29 -16.26 -3.61
N MET A 140 -2.09 -15.21 -3.83
CA MET A 140 -2.50 -14.25 -2.80
C MET A 140 -3.98 -14.30 -2.49
N ILE A 141 -4.84 -14.45 -3.51
CA ILE A 141 -6.29 -14.28 -3.40
C ILE A 141 -7.00 -15.45 -4.08
N ARG A 142 -8.05 -15.94 -3.43
CA ARG A 142 -8.94 -16.97 -3.97
C ARG A 142 -10.35 -16.44 -4.09
N HIS A 143 -11.09 -16.97 -5.07
CA HIS A 143 -12.48 -16.66 -5.31
C HIS A 143 -13.32 -17.95 -5.23
N ASP A 144 -14.13 -18.08 -4.19
CA ASP A 144 -15.16 -19.11 -4.10
C ASP A 144 -16.51 -18.50 -4.49
N MET A 145 -16.87 -18.68 -5.75
CA MET A 145 -18.09 -18.09 -6.29
C MET A 145 -19.37 -18.72 -5.73
N SER A 146 -19.29 -19.88 -5.07
CA SER A 146 -20.43 -20.48 -4.37
C SER A 146 -20.93 -19.61 -3.20
N LEU A 147 -20.02 -18.78 -2.63
CA LEU A 147 -20.32 -17.84 -1.54
C LEU A 147 -20.74 -16.44 -2.04
N CYS A 148 -20.76 -16.21 -3.36
CA CYS A 148 -20.99 -14.88 -3.91
C CYS A 148 -22.48 -14.53 -4.00
N ILE A 149 -22.89 -13.41 -3.40
CA ILE A 149 -24.24 -12.84 -3.47
C ILE A 149 -24.39 -11.72 -4.52
N LEU A 150 -23.40 -11.52 -5.37
CA LEU A 150 -23.37 -10.48 -6.43
C LEU A 150 -23.60 -9.06 -5.92
N CYS A 151 -23.11 -8.71 -4.75
CA CYS A 151 -23.22 -7.36 -4.19
C CYS A 151 -22.37 -6.32 -4.93
N THR A 152 -21.45 -6.73 -5.79
CA THR A 152 -20.52 -5.93 -6.61
C THR A 152 -19.58 -5.01 -5.84
N ARG A 153 -19.46 -5.13 -4.50
CA ARG A 153 -18.49 -4.33 -3.73
C ARG A 153 -17.06 -4.52 -4.24
N CYS A 154 -16.66 -5.74 -4.60
CA CYS A 154 -15.31 -6.07 -5.07
C CYS A 154 -14.99 -5.42 -6.42
N VAL A 155 -15.94 -5.38 -7.35
CA VAL A 155 -15.80 -4.71 -8.65
C VAL A 155 -15.56 -3.23 -8.43
N ARG A 156 -16.45 -2.56 -7.71
CA ARG A 156 -16.32 -1.13 -7.41
C ARG A 156 -15.09 -0.80 -6.57
N ALA A 157 -14.67 -1.66 -5.64
CA ALA A 157 -13.43 -1.44 -4.91
C ALA A 157 -12.20 -1.50 -5.82
N CYS A 158 -12.22 -2.36 -6.84
CA CYS A 158 -11.17 -2.43 -7.85
C CYS A 158 -11.17 -1.19 -8.75
N GLU A 159 -12.34 -0.66 -9.08
CA GLU A 159 -12.54 0.50 -9.93
C GLU A 159 -12.41 1.82 -9.15
N ASP A 160 -13.23 2.04 -8.11
CA ASP A 160 -13.33 3.32 -7.41
C ASP A 160 -12.14 3.59 -6.46
N ILE A 161 -11.58 2.54 -5.80
CA ILE A 161 -10.52 2.71 -4.80
C ILE A 161 -9.13 2.56 -5.43
N GLN A 162 -8.92 1.53 -6.22
CA GLN A 162 -7.60 1.23 -6.80
C GLN A 162 -7.41 1.78 -8.21
N VAL A 163 -8.51 2.11 -8.90
CA VAL A 163 -8.50 2.58 -10.30
C VAL A 163 -7.70 1.62 -11.20
N VAL A 164 -8.06 0.32 -11.11
CA VAL A 164 -7.44 -0.77 -11.89
C VAL A 164 -8.46 -1.46 -12.78
N GLY A 165 -9.69 -1.72 -12.29
CA GLY A 165 -10.79 -2.26 -13.09
C GLY A 165 -10.57 -3.69 -13.59
N VAL A 166 -9.93 -4.55 -12.78
CA VAL A 166 -9.64 -5.95 -13.15
C VAL A 166 -10.83 -6.88 -12.95
N LEU A 167 -11.71 -6.52 -12.00
CA LEU A 167 -12.90 -7.29 -11.67
C LEU A 167 -14.10 -6.72 -12.38
N ASP A 168 -14.95 -7.58 -12.91
CA ASP A 168 -16.21 -7.18 -13.54
C ASP A 168 -17.29 -8.24 -13.34
N VAL A 169 -18.51 -7.93 -13.72
CA VAL A 169 -19.64 -8.85 -13.74
C VAL A 169 -19.83 -9.40 -15.16
N ALA A 170 -19.63 -10.70 -15.32
CA ALA A 170 -19.91 -11.37 -16.56
C ALA A 170 -21.25 -12.12 -16.50
N TYR A 171 -21.82 -12.38 -17.67
CA TYR A 171 -23.11 -13.06 -17.87
C TYR A 171 -24.28 -12.27 -17.26
N ARG A 172 -25.45 -12.88 -17.19
CA ARG A 172 -26.68 -12.24 -16.70
C ARG A 172 -27.63 -13.24 -16.05
N GLY A 173 -28.60 -12.72 -15.27
CA GLY A 173 -29.57 -13.54 -14.55
C GLY A 173 -28.92 -14.46 -13.54
N GLU A 174 -29.34 -15.69 -13.48
CA GLU A 174 -28.82 -16.71 -12.58
C GLU A 174 -27.35 -17.07 -12.84
N HIS A 175 -26.90 -16.90 -14.08
CA HIS A 175 -25.51 -17.18 -14.50
C HIS A 175 -24.54 -16.00 -14.24
N ALA A 176 -25.03 -14.86 -13.76
CA ALA A 176 -24.16 -13.72 -13.47
C ALA A 176 -23.10 -14.08 -12.42
N GLN A 177 -21.85 -13.74 -12.67
CA GLN A 177 -20.72 -14.01 -11.78
C GLN A 177 -19.67 -12.91 -11.84
N ILE A 178 -18.85 -12.80 -10.80
CA ILE A 178 -17.68 -11.91 -10.80
C ILE A 178 -16.55 -12.62 -11.52
N VAL A 179 -15.96 -11.96 -12.50
CA VAL A 179 -14.83 -12.47 -13.28
C VAL A 179 -13.60 -11.61 -13.07
N VAL A 180 -12.43 -12.17 -13.42
CA VAL A 180 -11.12 -11.50 -13.34
C VAL A 180 -10.58 -11.37 -14.76
N GLY A 181 -10.50 -10.13 -15.27
CA GLY A 181 -10.14 -9.91 -16.67
C GLY A 181 -11.04 -10.66 -17.65
N ASN A 182 -10.59 -10.86 -18.88
CA ASN A 182 -11.35 -11.57 -19.89
C ASN A 182 -11.24 -13.10 -19.79
N ASP A 183 -10.12 -13.60 -19.23
CA ASP A 183 -9.75 -15.02 -19.26
C ASP A 183 -9.59 -15.64 -17.86
N GLY A 184 -10.02 -14.96 -16.80
CA GLY A 184 -9.76 -15.39 -15.42
C GLY A 184 -8.30 -15.24 -14.98
N ASP A 185 -7.43 -14.70 -15.83
CA ASP A 185 -6.01 -14.52 -15.58
C ASP A 185 -5.75 -13.12 -14.98
N ALA A 186 -5.60 -13.07 -13.66
CA ALA A 186 -5.31 -11.83 -12.93
C ALA A 186 -3.99 -11.16 -13.35
N ASP A 187 -3.05 -11.94 -13.84
CA ASP A 187 -1.75 -11.43 -14.30
C ASP A 187 -1.90 -10.67 -15.62
N ARG A 188 -2.58 -11.26 -16.59
CA ARG A 188 -2.88 -10.59 -17.87
C ARG A 188 -3.77 -9.36 -17.68
N ALA A 189 -4.66 -9.41 -16.72
CA ALA A 189 -5.53 -8.30 -16.37
C ALA A 189 -4.82 -7.18 -15.59
N ALA A 190 -3.52 -7.28 -15.32
CA ALA A 190 -2.73 -6.33 -14.54
C ALA A 190 -3.23 -6.10 -13.11
N CYS A 191 -3.71 -7.14 -12.44
CA CYS A 191 -4.06 -7.10 -11.02
C CYS A 191 -2.85 -6.67 -10.17
N THR A 192 -3.07 -5.73 -9.24
CA THR A 192 -2.03 -5.24 -8.32
C THR A 192 -1.97 -6.00 -7.00
N TRP A 193 -2.84 -6.99 -6.81
CA TRP A 193 -2.98 -7.76 -5.55
C TRP A 193 -3.10 -6.89 -4.29
N CYS A 194 -3.76 -5.75 -4.39
CA CYS A 194 -3.96 -4.83 -3.26
C CYS A 194 -4.85 -5.42 -2.15
N GLY A 195 -5.73 -6.39 -2.49
CA GLY A 195 -6.64 -7.06 -1.56
C GLY A 195 -7.87 -6.24 -1.14
N GLU A 196 -8.17 -5.12 -1.82
CA GLU A 196 -9.39 -4.36 -1.50
C GLU A 196 -10.66 -5.18 -1.76
N CYS A 197 -10.67 -6.02 -2.80
CA CYS A 197 -11.76 -6.95 -3.08
C CYS A 197 -12.01 -7.95 -1.93
N VAL A 198 -10.95 -8.42 -1.27
CA VAL A 198 -11.04 -9.27 -0.06
C VAL A 198 -11.65 -8.51 1.10
N ARG A 199 -11.22 -7.26 1.29
CA ARG A 199 -11.63 -6.41 2.39
C ARG A 199 -13.13 -6.12 2.38
N VAL A 200 -13.67 -5.80 1.20
CA VAL A 200 -15.06 -5.33 1.04
C VAL A 200 -16.07 -6.47 0.87
N CYS A 201 -15.61 -7.72 0.72
CA CYS A 201 -16.50 -8.86 0.48
C CYS A 201 -17.31 -9.22 1.73
N PRO A 202 -18.66 -9.06 1.72
CA PRO A 202 -19.50 -9.28 2.90
C PRO A 202 -19.73 -10.76 3.21
N THR A 203 -19.42 -11.66 2.27
CA THR A 203 -19.64 -13.10 2.42
C THR A 203 -18.36 -13.90 2.58
N GLY A 204 -17.18 -13.27 2.32
CA GLY A 204 -15.92 -13.99 2.26
C GLY A 204 -15.74 -14.87 1.04
N ALA A 205 -16.54 -14.67 -0.02
CA ALA A 205 -16.34 -15.31 -1.32
C ALA A 205 -14.94 -15.02 -1.90
N ILE A 206 -14.37 -13.88 -1.57
CA ILE A 206 -13.00 -13.52 -1.91
C ILE A 206 -12.19 -13.50 -0.63
N PHE A 207 -11.11 -14.27 -0.56
CA PHE A 207 -10.32 -14.45 0.66
C PHE A 207 -8.82 -14.61 0.39
N GLU A 208 -8.03 -14.47 1.45
CA GLU A 208 -6.57 -14.55 1.41
C GLU A 208 -6.08 -15.99 1.42
N VAL A 209 -5.12 -16.31 0.55
CA VAL A 209 -4.57 -17.67 0.40
C VAL A 209 -3.78 -18.09 1.63
N MET A 210 -3.04 -17.19 2.27
CA MET A 210 -2.09 -17.53 3.33
C MET A 210 -2.77 -18.13 4.58
N PRO A 211 -3.82 -17.51 5.16
CA PRO A 211 -4.56 -18.12 6.28
C PRO A 211 -5.20 -19.45 5.90
N TRP A 212 -5.70 -19.54 4.67
CA TRP A 212 -6.33 -20.76 4.17
C TRP A 212 -5.33 -21.92 4.04
N LYS A 213 -4.13 -21.69 3.49
CA LYS A 213 -3.08 -22.70 3.40
C LYS A 213 -2.58 -23.16 4.77
N THR A 214 -2.47 -22.24 5.72
CA THR A 214 -1.90 -22.53 7.04
C THR A 214 -2.91 -23.23 7.96
N TYR A 215 -4.19 -22.81 7.93
CA TYR A 215 -5.19 -23.25 8.88
C TYR A 215 -6.38 -23.96 8.25
N GLY A 216 -6.43 -24.12 6.92
CA GLY A 216 -7.55 -24.71 6.20
C GLY A 216 -8.83 -23.88 6.25
N LYS A 217 -8.75 -22.59 6.61
CA LYS A 217 -9.88 -21.68 6.79
C LYS A 217 -9.61 -20.35 6.11
N ALA A 218 -10.62 -19.84 5.42
CA ALA A 218 -10.57 -18.51 4.79
C ALA A 218 -10.41 -17.36 5.80
N ARG A 219 -10.92 -17.55 7.00
CA ARG A 219 -10.75 -16.61 8.14
C ARG A 219 -10.26 -17.39 9.36
N VAL A 220 -9.25 -16.88 9.99
CA VAL A 220 -8.69 -17.39 11.25
C VAL A 220 -9.04 -16.39 12.33
N GLU A 221 -9.66 -16.87 13.42
CA GLU A 221 -9.92 -16.03 14.59
C GLU A 221 -8.57 -15.75 15.27
N ALA A 222 -8.26 -14.47 15.42
CA ALA A 222 -7.04 -14.03 16.08
C ALA A 222 -7.24 -13.96 17.59
N ASP A 223 -6.19 -14.22 18.36
CA ASP A 223 -6.18 -14.05 19.81
C ASP A 223 -6.25 -12.57 20.20
N HIS A 224 -5.56 -11.74 19.41
CA HIS A 224 -5.60 -10.29 19.53
C HIS A 224 -5.22 -9.61 18.21
N VAL A 225 -5.54 -8.31 18.13
CA VAL A 225 -5.17 -7.45 17.00
C VAL A 225 -4.28 -6.33 17.51
N ALA A 226 -3.11 -6.16 16.90
CA ALA A 226 -2.15 -5.10 17.23
C ALA A 226 -2.02 -4.11 16.09
N ARG A 227 -2.20 -2.81 16.38
CA ARG A 227 -1.96 -1.74 15.42
C ARG A 227 -0.46 -1.51 15.25
N SER A 228 -0.01 -1.39 14.00
CA SER A 228 1.39 -1.13 13.66
C SER A 228 1.50 -0.29 12.39
N VAL A 229 2.73 0.04 12.01
CA VAL A 229 3.05 0.75 10.76
C VAL A 229 3.69 -0.21 9.78
N CYS A 230 3.27 -0.15 8.52
CA CYS A 230 3.84 -0.94 7.43
C CYS A 230 5.32 -0.57 7.21
N PRO A 231 6.25 -1.55 7.17
CA PRO A 231 7.69 -1.26 7.08
C PRO A 231 8.20 -1.02 5.65
N TYR A 232 7.34 -1.01 4.62
CA TYR A 232 7.81 -1.09 3.23
C TYR A 232 8.12 0.25 2.57
N CYS A 233 7.26 1.26 2.70
CA CYS A 233 7.50 2.54 2.01
C CYS A 233 7.07 3.75 2.83
N GLY A 234 7.41 4.95 2.34
CA GLY A 234 7.19 6.22 3.01
C GLY A 234 5.72 6.68 3.12
N VAL A 235 4.75 5.95 2.56
CA VAL A 235 3.32 6.23 2.81
C VAL A 235 3.01 6.10 4.30
N GLY A 236 3.73 5.21 5.04
CA GLY A 236 3.51 5.03 6.47
C GLY A 236 2.15 4.42 6.80
N CYS A 237 1.65 3.53 5.95
CA CYS A 237 0.35 2.89 6.14
C CYS A 237 0.22 2.29 7.53
N GLN A 238 -0.85 2.65 8.24
CA GLN A 238 -1.25 1.91 9.44
C GLN A 238 -1.88 0.58 9.04
N ILE A 239 -1.50 -0.46 9.75
CA ILE A 239 -1.96 -1.83 9.54
C ILE A 239 -2.35 -2.47 10.86
N ASP A 240 -3.33 -3.36 10.81
CA ASP A 240 -3.78 -4.16 11.93
C ASP A 240 -3.27 -5.59 11.75
N LEU A 241 -2.38 -6.01 12.66
CA LEU A 241 -1.79 -7.34 12.70
C LEU A 241 -2.72 -8.26 13.51
N HIS A 242 -3.31 -9.24 12.85
CA HIS A 242 -4.10 -10.28 13.51
C HIS A 242 -3.15 -11.40 13.95
N VAL A 243 -3.05 -11.62 15.25
CA VAL A 243 -2.09 -12.55 15.85
C VAL A 243 -2.81 -13.74 16.47
N LYS A 244 -2.34 -14.94 16.17
CA LYS A 244 -2.77 -16.18 16.76
C LYS A 244 -1.54 -17.02 17.15
N ASP A 245 -1.51 -17.52 18.37
CA ASP A 245 -0.37 -18.32 18.88
C ASP A 245 0.99 -17.63 18.62
N ASN A 246 1.06 -16.32 18.91
CA ASN A 246 2.24 -15.46 18.66
C ASN A 246 2.70 -15.40 17.20
N THR A 247 1.82 -15.72 16.26
CA THR A 247 2.08 -15.72 14.82
C THR A 247 1.14 -14.75 14.12
N VAL A 248 1.66 -13.90 13.23
CA VAL A 248 0.82 -13.03 12.40
C VAL A 248 0.12 -13.89 11.35
N VAL A 249 -1.19 -14.02 11.47
CA VAL A 249 -1.99 -14.88 10.57
C VAL A 249 -2.68 -14.09 9.46
N ARG A 250 -2.83 -12.79 9.65
CA ARG A 250 -3.47 -11.90 8.68
C ARG A 250 -3.07 -10.46 8.95
N VAL A 251 -3.07 -9.64 7.89
CA VAL A 251 -2.90 -8.19 8.01
C VAL A 251 -4.09 -7.49 7.34
N THR A 252 -4.71 -6.58 8.07
CA THR A 252 -5.76 -5.69 7.53
C THR A 252 -5.34 -4.24 7.67
N SER A 253 -6.10 -3.34 7.08
CA SER A 253 -5.97 -1.91 7.31
C SER A 253 -7.07 -1.42 8.26
N PRO A 254 -6.86 -0.29 8.94
CA PRO A 254 -7.91 0.39 9.69
C PRO A 254 -9.16 0.68 8.85
N SER A 255 -10.23 1.12 9.51
CA SER A 255 -11.44 1.56 8.80
C SER A 255 -11.14 2.72 7.84
N PHE A 256 -11.91 2.81 6.75
CA PHE A 256 -11.88 3.99 5.87
C PHE A 256 -12.37 5.27 6.56
N GLU A 257 -13.07 5.14 7.69
CA GLU A 257 -13.59 6.25 8.48
C GLU A 257 -12.55 6.77 9.47
N GLU A 258 -11.48 6.00 9.73
CA GLU A 258 -10.37 6.44 10.56
C GLU A 258 -9.43 7.38 9.80
N ASP A 259 -9.01 8.45 10.47
CA ASP A 259 -8.02 9.40 9.93
C ASP A 259 -6.61 8.80 10.04
N THR A 260 -6.23 8.06 9.03
CA THR A 260 -4.93 7.40 8.92
C THR A 260 -4.23 7.81 7.62
N PRO A 261 -2.89 7.78 7.53
CA PRO A 261 -2.17 8.17 6.32
C PRO A 261 -2.61 7.42 5.06
N ASN A 262 -3.04 6.19 5.21
CA ASN A 262 -3.48 5.32 4.11
C ASN A 262 -5.00 5.26 3.93
N TYR A 263 -5.77 5.99 4.74
CA TYR A 263 -7.24 6.07 4.66
C TYR A 263 -7.90 4.69 4.46
N GLY A 264 -7.43 3.71 5.23
CA GLY A 264 -7.93 2.35 5.20
C GLY A 264 -7.48 1.50 4.00
N SER A 265 -6.68 1.98 3.08
CA SER A 265 -6.16 1.20 1.95
C SER A 265 -4.79 0.61 2.26
N THR A 266 -4.45 -0.49 1.56
CA THR A 266 -3.12 -1.11 1.58
C THR A 266 -2.73 -1.53 0.17
N CYS A 267 -1.45 -1.82 -0.03
CA CYS A 267 -0.99 -2.48 -1.26
C CYS A 267 -0.62 -3.94 -0.99
N VAL A 268 -0.23 -4.66 -2.03
CA VAL A 268 0.20 -6.06 -1.95
C VAL A 268 1.26 -6.30 -0.86
N LYS A 269 2.24 -5.40 -0.74
CA LYS A 269 3.32 -5.53 0.26
C LYS A 269 2.80 -5.43 1.69
N GLY A 270 2.00 -4.41 1.99
CA GLY A 270 1.45 -4.21 3.33
C GLY A 270 0.49 -5.32 3.74
N ARG A 271 -0.31 -5.82 2.80
CA ARG A 271 -1.33 -6.83 3.09
C ARG A 271 -0.76 -8.25 3.16
N PHE A 272 0.14 -8.62 2.25
CA PHE A 272 0.58 -10.01 2.10
C PHE A 272 2.07 -10.23 2.43
N GLY A 273 2.87 -9.17 2.53
CA GLY A 273 4.31 -9.28 2.71
C GLY A 273 4.76 -9.40 4.17
N TYR A 274 3.98 -10.00 5.05
CA TYR A 274 4.30 -10.15 6.48
C TYR A 274 4.95 -11.49 6.84
N ASP A 275 4.99 -12.45 5.93
CA ASP A 275 5.52 -13.79 6.14
C ASP A 275 7.01 -13.83 6.52
N PHE A 276 7.78 -12.82 6.10
CA PHE A 276 9.20 -12.71 6.46
C PHE A 276 9.43 -12.65 7.97
N THR A 277 8.44 -12.21 8.76
CA THR A 277 8.55 -12.10 10.21
C THR A 277 8.67 -13.45 10.90
N GLN A 278 8.13 -14.48 10.29
CA GLN A 278 8.03 -15.84 10.83
C GLN A 278 8.53 -16.90 9.83
N HIS A 279 9.28 -16.49 8.80
CA HIS A 279 9.81 -17.42 7.82
C HIS A 279 10.78 -18.40 8.50
N ARG A 280 10.74 -19.68 8.11
CA ARG A 280 11.57 -20.72 8.71
C ARG A 280 13.08 -20.46 8.61
N ASP A 281 13.51 -19.75 7.57
CA ASP A 281 14.92 -19.40 7.34
C ASP A 281 15.29 -18.07 8.01
N ARG A 282 14.37 -17.45 8.78
CA ARG A 282 14.67 -16.23 9.53
C ARG A 282 15.73 -16.52 10.59
N LEU A 283 16.76 -15.68 10.64
CA LEU A 283 17.76 -15.74 11.70
C LEU A 283 17.13 -15.34 13.03
N THR A 284 17.20 -16.25 14.01
CA THR A 284 16.67 -16.06 15.37
C THR A 284 17.75 -15.92 16.41
N LYS A 285 19.01 -16.14 16.02
CA LYS A 285 20.19 -16.02 16.85
C LYS A 285 21.27 -15.22 16.13
N PRO A 286 22.14 -14.51 16.85
CA PRO A 286 23.34 -13.91 16.26
C PRO A 286 24.22 -14.96 15.61
N LEU A 287 24.88 -14.55 14.53
CA LEU A 287 25.87 -15.36 13.84
C LEU A 287 27.24 -14.72 13.93
N ILE A 288 28.23 -15.50 14.40
CA ILE A 288 29.64 -15.08 14.43
C ILE A 288 30.42 -15.87 13.39
N ARG A 289 31.28 -15.21 12.65
CA ARG A 289 32.15 -15.88 11.67
C ARG A 289 33.05 -16.89 12.36
N LYS A 290 33.09 -18.13 11.86
CA LYS A 290 34.00 -19.18 12.34
C LYS A 290 35.45 -18.70 12.23
N GLY A 291 36.26 -18.98 13.23
CA GLY A 291 37.61 -18.45 13.32
C GLY A 291 37.79 -17.33 14.35
N TRP A 292 36.71 -16.74 14.81
CA TRP A 292 36.76 -15.91 16.02
C TRP A 292 36.71 -16.80 17.27
N GLU A 293 37.77 -16.75 18.09
CA GLU A 293 37.91 -17.49 19.34
C GLU A 293 38.23 -16.54 20.50
N ARG A 294 37.68 -16.87 21.67
CA ARG A 294 37.95 -16.09 22.89
C ARG A 294 39.15 -16.68 23.64
N GLU A 295 40.17 -15.88 23.83
CA GLU A 295 41.35 -16.20 24.66
C GLU A 295 41.36 -15.27 25.91
N GLY A 296 40.88 -15.81 27.03
CA GLY A 296 40.68 -15.01 28.23
C GLY A 296 39.67 -13.88 28.01
N THR A 297 40.11 -12.60 28.09
CA THR A 297 39.31 -11.42 27.85
C THR A 297 39.41 -10.88 26.43
N ARG A 298 40.18 -11.51 25.54
CA ARG A 298 40.42 -11.03 24.18
C ARG A 298 39.80 -11.94 23.14
N TRP A 299 39.34 -11.33 22.05
CA TRP A 299 38.95 -12.04 20.86
C TRP A 299 40.12 -12.13 19.88
N VAL A 300 40.39 -13.30 19.33
CA VAL A 300 41.45 -13.54 18.37
C VAL A 300 40.91 -14.19 17.12
N TRP A 301 41.24 -13.62 15.97
CA TRP A 301 40.91 -14.24 14.68
C TRP A 301 41.96 -15.29 14.31
N LYS A 302 41.59 -16.57 14.25
CA LYS A 302 42.46 -17.66 13.83
C LYS A 302 42.34 -18.08 12.38
N GLY A 303 41.34 -17.52 11.68
CA GLY A 303 41.09 -17.83 10.28
C GLY A 303 40.59 -19.27 10.03
N PRO A 304 40.21 -19.59 8.79
CA PRO A 304 39.91 -20.96 8.40
C PRO A 304 41.21 -21.79 8.52
N GLY A 305 41.29 -22.69 9.49
CA GLY A 305 42.48 -23.52 9.74
C GLY A 305 43.29 -23.18 10.99
N GLY A 306 42.87 -22.23 11.83
CA GLY A 306 43.45 -22.00 13.16
C GLY A 306 44.74 -21.17 13.22
N THR A 307 45.16 -20.55 12.11
CA THR A 307 46.32 -19.64 12.09
C THR A 307 45.85 -18.21 12.31
N ALA A 308 46.43 -17.53 13.32
CA ALA A 308 46.15 -16.12 13.56
C ALA A 308 46.59 -15.27 12.34
N ARG A 309 45.66 -14.53 11.75
CA ARG A 309 46.03 -13.46 10.81
C ARG A 309 46.25 -12.17 11.58
N ARG A 310 47.34 -11.47 11.27
CA ARG A 310 47.70 -10.21 11.94
C ARG A 310 46.64 -9.10 11.76
N ASP A 311 45.86 -9.15 10.68
CA ASP A 311 45.04 -8.06 10.23
C ASP A 311 43.54 -8.36 10.25
N GLY A 312 43.09 -9.43 10.90
CA GLY A 312 41.66 -9.80 11.00
C GLY A 312 41.09 -10.41 9.70
N PRO A 313 39.76 -10.60 9.63
CA PRO A 313 39.11 -11.23 8.49
C PRO A 313 38.96 -10.32 7.27
N TRP A 314 39.40 -9.06 7.35
CA TRP A 314 39.20 -8.07 6.30
C TRP A 314 40.29 -8.23 5.24
N ARG A 315 39.89 -8.63 4.02
CA ARG A 315 40.69 -8.43 2.82
C ARG A 315 40.44 -7.02 2.33
N THR A 316 41.48 -6.27 2.03
CA THR A 316 41.33 -5.08 1.20
C THR A 316 41.04 -5.53 -0.24
N MET A 317 40.31 -4.72 -1.00
CA MET A 317 40.07 -5.01 -2.44
C MET A 317 41.39 -5.15 -3.24
N ALA A 318 42.52 -4.71 -2.69
CA ALA A 318 43.86 -4.89 -3.25
C ALA A 318 44.43 -6.29 -3.00
N ASP A 319 43.98 -7.05 -2.00
CA ASP A 319 44.46 -8.38 -1.66
C ASP A 319 43.79 -9.50 -2.50
N GLU A 320 42.74 -9.17 -3.24
CA GLU A 320 42.13 -10.05 -4.23
C GLU A 320 42.92 -9.92 -5.54
N GLY A 321 44.13 -10.47 -5.56
CA GLY A 321 44.86 -10.70 -6.81
C GLY A 321 43.96 -11.46 -7.80
N ALA A 322 43.98 -11.04 -9.05
CA ALA A 322 43.08 -11.38 -10.14
C ALA A 322 42.97 -12.88 -10.52
N GLN A 323 43.20 -13.82 -9.63
CA GLN A 323 43.30 -15.24 -9.97
C GLN A 323 42.15 -16.15 -9.48
N ASP A 324 41.22 -15.68 -8.66
CA ASP A 324 40.09 -16.53 -8.23
C ASP A 324 38.77 -15.76 -8.29
N LYS A 325 38.42 -15.19 -9.44
CA LYS A 325 37.02 -14.97 -9.73
C LYS A 325 36.43 -16.34 -10.08
N PRO A 326 35.50 -16.90 -9.28
CA PRO A 326 34.71 -18.01 -9.76
C PRO A 326 34.11 -17.54 -11.08
N SER A 327 34.36 -18.31 -12.14
CA SER A 327 33.73 -18.09 -13.43
C SER A 327 32.22 -17.93 -13.15
N ALA A 328 31.64 -16.82 -13.62
CA ALA A 328 30.21 -16.63 -13.45
C ALA A 328 29.52 -17.92 -13.92
N PRO A 329 28.60 -18.48 -13.13
CA PRO A 329 27.91 -19.70 -13.52
C PRO A 329 27.38 -19.48 -14.94
N PRO A 330 27.46 -20.49 -15.83
CA PRO A 330 27.00 -20.35 -17.20
C PRO A 330 25.59 -19.78 -17.12
N ARG A 331 25.38 -18.63 -17.77
CA ARG A 331 24.05 -18.01 -17.87
C ARG A 331 23.13 -19.10 -18.40
N ALA A 332 22.28 -19.64 -17.55
CA ALA A 332 21.25 -20.55 -17.97
C ALA A 332 20.56 -19.90 -19.17
N GLN A 333 20.56 -20.61 -20.32
CA GLN A 333 19.82 -20.21 -21.52
C GLN A 333 18.33 -20.41 -21.25
N GLY A 334 17.79 -19.68 -20.28
CA GLY A 334 16.38 -19.66 -19.90
C GLY A 334 15.73 -18.35 -20.30
N LYS A 335 14.44 -18.37 -20.53
CA LYS A 335 13.61 -17.18 -20.72
C LYS A 335 13.97 -16.15 -19.65
N ARG A 336 14.16 -14.89 -20.03
CA ARG A 336 14.42 -13.82 -19.06
C ARG A 336 13.24 -13.80 -18.08
N ILE A 337 13.51 -13.51 -16.80
CA ILE A 337 12.46 -13.45 -15.76
C ILE A 337 11.27 -12.57 -16.19
N ARG A 338 11.55 -11.50 -16.94
CA ARG A 338 10.52 -10.64 -17.55
C ARG A 338 9.63 -11.34 -18.61
N ASP A 339 10.10 -12.45 -19.16
CA ASP A 339 9.40 -13.20 -20.22
C ASP A 339 8.57 -14.36 -19.63
N LEU A 340 8.58 -14.52 -18.30
CA LEU A 340 7.74 -15.46 -17.58
C LEU A 340 6.42 -14.76 -17.20
N PRO A 341 5.30 -15.47 -17.17
CA PRO A 341 4.07 -14.98 -16.56
C PRO A 341 4.33 -14.45 -15.15
N LEU A 342 3.64 -13.39 -14.74
CA LEU A 342 3.84 -12.80 -13.41
C LEU A 342 3.60 -13.83 -12.31
N LEU A 343 2.65 -14.73 -12.51
CA LEU A 343 2.35 -15.82 -11.59
C LEU A 343 3.58 -16.72 -11.37
N ASP A 344 4.27 -17.12 -12.45
CA ASP A 344 5.50 -17.92 -12.36
C ASP A 344 6.63 -17.12 -11.66
N ARG A 345 6.64 -15.79 -11.83
CA ARG A 345 7.60 -14.92 -11.14
C ARG A 345 7.32 -14.82 -9.64
N ILE A 346 6.06 -14.83 -9.23
CA ILE A 346 5.64 -14.71 -7.83
C ILE A 346 5.64 -16.09 -7.14
N THR A 347 5.27 -17.15 -7.86
CA THR A 347 5.21 -18.52 -7.33
C THR A 347 6.51 -19.28 -7.42
N MET A 348 7.51 -18.79 -8.15
CA MET A 348 8.86 -19.33 -8.02
C MET A 348 9.23 -19.29 -6.55
N ASP A 349 9.42 -20.47 -5.96
CA ASP A 349 9.92 -20.57 -4.60
C ASP A 349 11.12 -19.62 -4.47
N VAL A 350 11.11 -18.77 -3.44
CA VAL A 350 12.23 -17.86 -3.18
C VAL A 350 13.55 -18.63 -3.15
N ARG A 351 13.50 -19.91 -2.79
CA ARG A 351 14.64 -20.86 -2.87
C ARG A 351 15.14 -21.11 -4.29
N ASP A 352 14.25 -21.16 -5.28
CA ASP A 352 14.64 -21.37 -6.70
C ASP A 352 15.18 -20.08 -7.34
N ARG A 353 14.89 -18.92 -6.71
CA ARG A 353 15.49 -17.63 -7.07
C ARG A 353 16.73 -17.30 -6.27
N ALA A 354 17.06 -18.09 -5.25
CA ALA A 354 18.19 -17.81 -4.39
C ALA A 354 19.48 -17.89 -5.20
N THR A 355 19.98 -16.73 -5.55
CA THR A 355 21.37 -16.56 -5.99
C THR A 355 22.34 -16.77 -4.83
N THR A 356 21.80 -16.88 -3.63
CA THR A 356 22.55 -17.17 -2.41
C THR A 356 22.72 -18.70 -2.33
N PRO A 357 23.95 -19.23 -2.34
CA PRO A 357 24.18 -20.65 -2.17
C PRO A 357 23.50 -21.18 -0.90
N ALA A 358 22.96 -22.39 -0.94
CA ALA A 358 22.29 -23.00 0.22
C ALA A 358 23.18 -23.09 1.45
N ASP A 359 24.48 -22.94 1.27
CA ASP A 359 25.53 -23.01 2.28
C ASP A 359 26.14 -21.65 2.65
N TRP A 360 25.51 -20.54 2.27
CA TRP A 360 26.01 -19.17 2.54
C TRP A 360 26.35 -18.92 4.02
N TYR A 361 25.66 -19.62 4.93
CA TYR A 361 25.87 -19.51 6.39
C TYR A 361 27.01 -20.41 6.92
N GLN A 362 27.58 -21.31 6.10
CA GLN A 362 28.64 -22.22 6.54
C GLN A 362 29.86 -21.52 7.16
N PRO A 363 30.27 -20.32 6.70
CA PRO A 363 31.34 -19.56 7.34
C PRO A 363 31.01 -19.07 8.74
N PHE A 364 29.74 -19.18 9.17
CA PHE A 364 29.26 -18.68 10.46
C PHE A 364 28.92 -19.80 11.43
N ARG A 365 28.88 -19.47 12.72
CA ARG A 365 28.31 -20.28 13.78
C ARG A 365 27.30 -19.46 14.58
N GLU A 366 26.34 -20.12 15.18
CA GLU A 366 25.44 -19.47 16.13
C GLU A 366 26.20 -19.00 17.37
N ALA A 367 25.76 -17.90 17.95
CA ALA A 367 26.29 -17.32 19.17
C ALA A 367 25.14 -16.81 20.06
N THR A 368 25.43 -16.58 21.32
CA THR A 368 24.55 -15.82 22.20
C THR A 368 24.63 -14.32 21.88
N TRP A 369 23.65 -13.56 22.30
CA TRP A 369 23.71 -12.09 22.19
C TRP A 369 24.88 -11.51 22.96
N ASP A 370 25.14 -11.99 24.16
CA ASP A 370 26.28 -11.52 24.97
C ASP A 370 27.60 -11.77 24.26
N GLU A 371 27.78 -12.95 23.69
CA GLU A 371 28.98 -13.30 22.93
C GLU A 371 29.16 -12.40 21.69
N ALA A 372 28.08 -12.18 20.94
CA ALA A 372 28.11 -11.37 19.72
C ALA A 372 28.39 -9.88 20.02
N LEU A 373 27.77 -9.36 21.06
CA LEU A 373 27.95 -7.98 21.49
C LEU A 373 29.33 -7.75 22.10
N ASP A 374 29.85 -8.71 22.87
CA ASP A 374 31.22 -8.65 23.44
C ASP A 374 32.28 -8.63 22.34
N LEU A 375 32.13 -9.49 21.31
CA LEU A 375 33.01 -9.46 20.14
C LEU A 375 32.93 -8.12 19.40
N ALA A 376 31.72 -7.63 19.14
CA ALA A 376 31.54 -6.36 18.44
C ALA A 376 32.16 -5.18 19.24
N ALA A 377 31.92 -5.13 20.54
CA ALA A 377 32.50 -4.10 21.41
C ALA A 377 34.02 -4.17 21.47
N HIS A 378 34.57 -5.39 21.56
CA HIS A 378 36.01 -5.61 21.56
C HIS A 378 36.67 -5.10 20.27
N GLU A 379 36.14 -5.48 19.11
CA GLU A 379 36.72 -5.10 17.82
C GLU A 379 36.55 -3.61 17.51
N LEU A 380 35.38 -3.04 17.75
CA LEU A 380 35.17 -1.60 17.60
C LEU A 380 36.08 -0.82 18.55
N GLY A 381 36.21 -1.25 19.79
CA GLY A 381 37.14 -0.66 20.75
C GLY A 381 38.61 -0.74 20.34
N ARG A 382 38.99 -1.90 19.79
CA ARG A 382 40.36 -2.13 19.27
C ARG A 382 40.67 -1.21 18.08
N ILE A 383 39.77 -1.09 17.12
CA ILE A 383 39.92 -0.21 15.96
C ILE A 383 39.98 1.24 16.41
N HIS A 384 39.09 1.66 17.29
CA HIS A 384 39.09 3.02 17.85
C HIS A 384 40.39 3.37 18.58
N ALA A 385 40.90 2.44 19.39
CA ALA A 385 42.16 2.66 20.12
C ALA A 385 43.38 2.74 19.19
N ALA A 386 43.38 2.00 18.07
CA ALA A 386 44.49 1.96 17.12
C ALA A 386 44.46 3.12 16.12
N HIS A 387 43.29 3.56 15.70
CA HIS A 387 43.13 4.44 14.53
C HIS A 387 42.24 5.69 14.79
N GLY A 388 41.63 5.80 15.98
CA GLY A 388 40.71 6.89 16.31
C GLY A 388 39.29 6.73 15.69
N GLY A 389 38.45 7.73 15.96
CA GLY A 389 37.06 7.74 15.51
C GLY A 389 36.88 7.85 13.99
N ASP A 390 37.82 8.47 13.29
CA ASP A 390 37.75 8.68 11.85
C ASP A 390 37.91 7.38 11.02
N ALA A 391 38.44 6.34 11.65
CA ALA A 391 38.49 5.00 11.04
C ALA A 391 37.16 4.24 11.12
N MET A 392 36.14 4.84 11.70
CA MET A 392 34.85 4.20 11.94
C MET A 392 33.73 4.97 11.23
N ALA A 393 32.74 4.24 10.79
CA ALA A 393 31.51 4.80 10.21
C ALA A 393 30.31 3.94 10.55
N VAL A 394 29.11 4.54 10.54
CA VAL A 394 27.86 3.84 10.68
C VAL A 394 26.86 4.24 9.59
N PHE A 395 26.23 3.26 9.00
CA PHE A 395 25.13 3.46 8.06
C PHE A 395 23.81 3.09 8.75
N GLN A 396 22.86 3.99 8.66
CA GLN A 396 21.52 3.84 9.22
C GLN A 396 20.48 3.72 8.10
N SER A 397 19.25 3.45 8.46
CA SER A 397 18.18 3.22 7.48
C SER A 397 16.84 3.79 7.94
N ALA A 398 16.03 4.21 6.97
CA ALA A 398 14.62 4.53 7.18
C ALA A 398 13.77 3.30 7.58
N LYS A 399 14.34 2.11 7.56
CA LYS A 399 13.71 0.87 8.07
C LYS A 399 13.91 0.68 9.57
N CYS A 400 14.83 1.41 10.18
CA CYS A 400 15.01 1.46 11.62
C CYS A 400 14.00 2.39 12.27
N THR A 401 13.71 2.17 13.55
CA THR A 401 12.93 3.11 14.35
C THR A 401 13.71 4.41 14.61
N ASN A 402 13.01 5.45 15.02
CA ASN A 402 13.68 6.72 15.41
C ASN A 402 14.64 6.51 16.59
N GLU A 403 14.24 5.63 17.52
CA GLU A 403 15.04 5.27 18.70
C GLU A 403 16.35 4.57 18.30
N GLU A 404 16.30 3.62 17.38
CA GLU A 404 17.50 2.93 16.86
C GLU A 404 18.44 3.91 16.17
N ASN A 405 17.92 4.79 15.32
CA ASN A 405 18.71 5.82 14.66
C ASN A 405 19.35 6.78 15.68
N TYR A 406 18.61 7.20 16.71
CA TYR A 406 19.12 8.05 17.77
C TYR A 406 20.22 7.37 18.58
N LEU A 407 20.02 6.11 18.99
CA LEU A 407 20.99 5.36 19.79
C LEU A 407 22.30 5.15 19.05
N LEU A 408 22.24 4.82 17.76
CA LEU A 408 23.44 4.66 16.93
C LEU A 408 24.19 5.98 16.75
N GLN A 409 23.49 7.08 16.50
CA GLN A 409 24.13 8.40 16.43
C GLN A 409 24.81 8.77 17.75
N ARG A 410 24.11 8.54 18.87
CA ARG A 410 24.65 8.82 20.20
C ARG A 410 25.89 7.97 20.48
N LEU A 411 25.86 6.68 20.15
CA LEU A 411 27.00 5.78 20.34
C LEU A 411 28.23 6.28 19.57
N PHE A 412 28.08 6.57 18.28
CA PHE A 412 29.22 6.97 17.45
C PHE A 412 29.76 8.36 17.82
N ARG A 413 28.90 9.32 18.09
CA ARG A 413 29.33 10.66 18.49
C ARG A 413 29.92 10.71 19.91
N ALA A 414 29.24 10.14 20.89
CA ALA A 414 29.64 10.22 22.28
C ALA A 414 30.77 9.26 22.66
N ARG A 415 30.75 8.04 22.11
CA ARG A 415 31.74 7.00 22.49
C ARG A 415 32.95 6.97 21.59
N PHE A 416 32.75 7.13 20.27
CA PHE A 416 33.83 7.04 19.29
C PHE A 416 34.30 8.40 18.76
N GLY A 417 33.62 9.48 19.10
CA GLY A 417 34.02 10.87 18.74
C GLY A 417 34.00 11.13 17.24
N THR A 418 33.12 10.47 16.48
CA THR A 418 33.06 10.63 15.02
C THR A 418 31.69 11.09 14.54
N ASN A 419 31.68 11.88 13.46
CA ASN A 419 30.49 12.24 12.68
C ASN A 419 30.36 11.45 11.37
N ASN A 420 31.13 10.39 11.21
CA ASN A 420 31.00 9.48 10.06
C ASN A 420 29.73 8.64 10.18
N ILE A 421 28.59 9.32 10.13
CA ILE A 421 27.24 8.77 10.29
C ILE A 421 26.48 9.16 9.06
N ASP A 422 25.97 8.16 8.35
CA ASP A 422 25.13 8.40 7.19
C ASP A 422 23.89 7.50 7.20
N HIS A 423 22.98 7.76 6.29
CA HIS A 423 21.67 7.16 6.23
C HIS A 423 21.28 6.89 4.76
N CYS A 424 20.41 5.92 4.51
CA CYS A 424 19.94 5.65 3.15
C CYS A 424 19.35 6.89 2.45
N THR A 425 18.88 7.87 3.20
CA THR A 425 18.44 9.19 2.72
C THR A 425 19.50 9.91 1.90
N ARG A 426 20.80 9.68 2.14
CA ARG A 426 21.90 10.31 1.38
C ARG A 426 21.73 10.16 -0.12
N LEU A 427 21.41 8.95 -0.58
CA LEU A 427 21.19 8.66 -1.99
C LEU A 427 19.72 8.79 -2.42
N CYS A 428 18.79 8.71 -1.45
CA CYS A 428 17.37 8.72 -1.73
C CYS A 428 16.85 10.14 -2.03
N HIS A 429 16.92 11.03 -1.04
CA HIS A 429 16.33 12.38 -1.15
C HIS A 429 17.09 13.48 -0.39
N SER A 430 18.34 13.29 0.00
CA SER A 430 19.06 14.32 0.73
C SER A 430 19.25 15.61 -0.07
N THR A 431 19.42 15.50 -1.39
CA THR A 431 19.44 16.66 -2.30
C THR A 431 18.09 17.39 -2.31
N SER A 432 16.99 16.66 -2.39
CA SER A 432 15.63 17.23 -2.32
C SER A 432 15.36 17.89 -0.98
N VAL A 433 15.76 17.24 0.14
CA VAL A 433 15.66 17.79 1.50
C VAL A 433 16.45 19.11 1.60
N SER A 434 17.71 19.13 1.12
CA SER A 434 18.53 20.32 1.14
C SER A 434 17.95 21.45 0.29
N ALA A 435 17.44 21.13 -0.89
CA ALA A 435 16.80 22.10 -1.78
C ALA A 435 15.50 22.66 -1.19
N MET A 436 14.65 21.81 -0.61
CA MET A 436 13.43 22.24 0.08
C MET A 436 13.75 23.11 1.30
N GLN A 437 14.74 22.73 2.10
CA GLN A 437 15.17 23.52 3.23
C GLN A 437 15.66 24.92 2.80
N ALA A 438 16.41 24.99 1.71
CA ALA A 438 16.92 26.26 1.18
C ALA A 438 15.82 27.11 0.54
N ALA A 439 14.88 26.49 -0.19
CA ALA A 439 13.84 27.20 -0.94
C ALA A 439 12.59 27.50 -0.09
N LEU A 440 12.19 26.58 0.79
CA LEU A 440 10.91 26.61 1.51
C LEU A 440 11.08 26.71 3.04
N ASN A 441 12.31 26.68 3.55
CA ASN A 441 12.64 26.62 4.97
C ASN A 441 12.01 25.41 5.70
N THR A 442 11.67 24.36 4.97
CA THR A 442 11.16 23.09 5.49
C THR A 442 11.63 21.94 4.63
N ALA A 443 11.84 20.78 5.26
CA ALA A 443 12.22 19.54 4.57
C ALA A 443 11.08 18.49 4.59
N ALA A 444 9.90 18.88 5.08
CA ALA A 444 8.72 18.02 5.14
C ALA A 444 7.71 18.38 4.06
N ALA A 445 6.86 17.41 3.71
CA ALA A 445 5.71 17.65 2.84
C ALA A 445 4.77 18.69 3.47
N SER A 446 4.34 19.67 2.68
CA SER A 446 3.45 20.75 3.11
C SER A 446 1.96 20.40 3.05
N GLY A 447 1.59 19.29 2.38
CA GLY A 447 0.22 18.80 2.25
C GLY A 447 0.12 17.29 2.49
N SER A 448 -1.09 16.81 2.73
CA SER A 448 -1.39 15.40 2.89
C SER A 448 -1.73 14.74 1.54
N MET A 449 -1.63 13.41 1.48
CA MET A 449 -2.10 12.65 0.31
C MET A 449 -3.60 12.87 0.04
N ARG A 450 -4.39 13.11 1.10
CA ARG A 450 -5.81 13.40 0.99
C ARG A 450 -6.07 14.74 0.31
N GLU A 451 -5.32 15.77 0.65
CA GLU A 451 -5.44 17.09 0.01
C GLU A 451 -5.10 16.99 -1.47
N VAL A 452 -4.03 16.26 -1.84
CA VAL A 452 -3.73 15.99 -3.24
C VAL A 452 -4.88 15.27 -3.94
N GLU A 453 -5.45 14.23 -3.30
CA GLU A 453 -6.56 13.46 -3.86
C GLU A 453 -7.83 14.31 -4.04
N THR A 454 -8.15 15.18 -3.08
CA THR A 454 -9.48 15.83 -3.00
C THR A 454 -9.53 17.29 -3.43
N ALA A 455 -8.40 17.99 -3.41
CA ALA A 455 -8.33 19.43 -3.60
C ALA A 455 -7.40 19.90 -4.73
N ALA A 456 -6.45 19.08 -5.19
CA ALA A 456 -5.56 19.51 -6.26
C ALA A 456 -6.29 19.61 -7.61
N ASP A 457 -6.14 20.73 -8.29
CA ASP A 457 -6.63 20.95 -9.65
C ASP A 457 -5.57 20.55 -10.69
N VAL A 458 -4.29 20.75 -10.37
CA VAL A 458 -3.16 20.34 -11.20
C VAL A 458 -2.17 19.55 -10.36
N ILE A 459 -1.70 18.45 -10.90
CA ILE A 459 -0.70 17.58 -10.27
C ILE A 459 0.52 17.45 -11.19
N PHE A 460 1.68 17.86 -10.69
CA PHE A 460 2.95 17.70 -11.39
C PHE A 460 3.81 16.65 -10.70
N ILE A 461 4.09 15.55 -11.39
CA ILE A 461 4.92 14.44 -10.89
C ILE A 461 6.27 14.48 -11.59
N ALA A 462 7.33 14.60 -10.81
CA ALA A 462 8.69 14.69 -11.29
C ALA A 462 9.54 13.50 -10.85
N GLY A 463 10.02 12.69 -11.80
CA GLY A 463 10.94 11.57 -11.56
C GLY A 463 10.43 10.52 -10.55
N ALA A 464 9.12 10.25 -10.53
CA ALA A 464 8.53 9.34 -9.54
C ALA A 464 7.51 8.37 -10.16
N ASN A 465 7.78 7.08 -10.04
CA ASN A 465 6.82 6.03 -10.38
C ASN A 465 6.02 5.62 -9.14
N THR A 466 5.09 6.46 -8.76
CA THR A 466 4.35 6.37 -7.50
C THR A 466 3.50 5.10 -7.40
N THR A 467 3.00 4.57 -8.52
CA THR A 467 2.20 3.32 -8.53
C THR A 467 3.00 2.09 -8.09
N GLU A 468 4.33 2.10 -8.28
CA GLU A 468 5.21 1.01 -7.84
C GLU A 468 5.88 1.29 -6.49
N THR A 469 6.35 2.53 -6.28
CA THR A 469 7.13 2.89 -5.09
C THR A 469 6.26 3.23 -3.88
N HIS A 470 5.08 3.83 -4.11
CA HIS A 470 4.12 4.29 -3.10
C HIS A 470 2.68 3.96 -3.53
N PRO A 471 2.30 2.67 -3.67
CA PRO A 471 1.09 2.27 -4.41
C PRO A 471 -0.22 2.89 -3.90
N VAL A 472 -0.35 3.08 -2.58
CA VAL A 472 -1.55 3.71 -1.99
C VAL A 472 -1.66 5.17 -2.44
N PHE A 473 -0.54 5.90 -2.46
CA PHE A 473 -0.52 7.27 -2.99
C PHE A 473 -0.72 7.28 -4.51
N GLY A 474 -0.14 6.30 -5.23
CA GLY A 474 -0.39 6.14 -6.66
C GLY A 474 -1.87 5.96 -7.00
N ALA A 475 -2.61 5.22 -6.17
CA ALA A 475 -4.07 5.10 -6.32
C ALA A 475 -4.78 6.43 -6.03
N ALA A 476 -4.35 7.19 -5.02
CA ALA A 476 -4.90 8.53 -4.72
C ALA A 476 -4.70 9.51 -5.89
N LEU A 477 -3.52 9.49 -6.53
CA LEU A 477 -3.24 10.29 -7.72
C LEU A 477 -4.15 9.91 -8.91
N LYS A 478 -4.40 8.63 -9.12
CA LYS A 478 -5.34 8.16 -10.15
C LYS A 478 -6.76 8.64 -9.87
N ARG A 479 -7.23 8.56 -8.62
CA ARG A 479 -8.55 9.07 -8.24
C ARG A 479 -8.67 10.60 -8.38
N ALA A 480 -7.60 11.33 -8.08
CA ALA A 480 -7.56 12.78 -8.32
C ALA A 480 -7.72 13.10 -9.81
N HIS A 481 -7.03 12.35 -10.68
CA HIS A 481 -7.15 12.50 -12.12
C HIS A 481 -8.54 12.13 -12.63
N GLU A 482 -9.16 11.04 -12.18
CA GLU A 482 -10.55 10.67 -12.50
C GLU A 482 -11.56 11.74 -12.02
N ARG A 483 -11.24 12.46 -10.93
CA ARG A 483 -12.02 13.60 -10.45
C ARG A 483 -11.91 14.83 -11.36
N GLY A 484 -10.94 14.87 -12.26
CA GLY A 484 -10.69 15.96 -13.21
C GLY A 484 -9.44 16.78 -12.92
N ALA A 485 -8.58 16.38 -11.97
CA ALA A 485 -7.30 17.04 -11.79
C ALA A 485 -6.40 16.83 -13.01
N PHE A 486 -5.80 17.90 -13.53
CA PHE A 486 -4.89 17.85 -14.66
C PHE A 486 -3.56 17.23 -14.25
N LEU A 487 -3.12 16.18 -14.94
CA LEU A 487 -1.95 15.40 -14.58
C LEU A 487 -0.78 15.63 -15.55
N ILE A 488 0.31 16.17 -15.02
CA ILE A 488 1.58 16.34 -15.74
C ILE A 488 2.61 15.39 -15.15
N VAL A 489 3.28 14.60 -15.98
CA VAL A 489 4.35 13.68 -15.55
C VAL A 489 5.63 13.98 -16.31
N ALA A 490 6.71 14.30 -15.59
CA ALA A 490 8.07 14.44 -16.11
C ALA A 490 8.90 13.22 -15.68
N ASP A 491 9.06 12.26 -16.57
CA ASP A 491 9.80 11.02 -16.31
C ASP A 491 10.36 10.45 -17.62
N PRO A 492 11.60 9.95 -17.65
CA PRO A 492 12.17 9.28 -18.82
C PRO A 492 11.38 8.04 -19.26
N ARG A 493 10.68 7.38 -18.32
CA ARG A 493 9.93 6.14 -18.56
C ARG A 493 8.44 6.42 -18.72
N GLN A 494 7.85 5.72 -19.67
CA GLN A 494 6.40 5.72 -19.82
C GLN A 494 5.74 4.69 -18.88
N HIS A 495 5.81 4.95 -17.57
CA HIS A 495 5.15 4.14 -16.56
C HIS A 495 3.61 4.38 -16.50
N GLU A 496 2.90 3.72 -15.58
CA GLU A 496 1.43 3.75 -15.55
C GLU A 496 0.85 5.18 -15.47
N LEU A 497 1.36 6.02 -14.55
CA LEU A 497 0.88 7.40 -14.44
C LEU A 497 1.27 8.25 -15.65
N ALA A 498 2.45 8.01 -16.24
CA ALA A 498 2.86 8.72 -17.45
C ALA A 498 1.97 8.38 -18.67
N ARG A 499 1.44 7.15 -18.75
CA ARG A 499 0.47 6.77 -19.79
C ARG A 499 -0.91 7.38 -19.57
N ARG A 500 -1.27 7.70 -18.33
CA ARG A 500 -2.54 8.34 -17.95
C ARG A 500 -2.48 9.86 -18.00
N ALA A 501 -1.27 10.42 -17.95
CA ALA A 501 -1.06 11.86 -17.86
C ALA A 501 -1.64 12.62 -19.07
N ASP A 502 -2.21 13.80 -18.82
CA ASP A 502 -2.62 14.74 -19.84
C ASP A 502 -1.41 15.27 -20.62
N ILE A 503 -0.28 15.47 -19.91
CA ILE A 503 1.01 15.80 -20.52
C ILE A 503 2.10 14.90 -19.92
N HIS A 504 2.79 14.15 -20.79
CA HIS A 504 4.00 13.41 -20.46
C HIS A 504 5.23 14.13 -21.04
N LEU A 505 6.04 14.69 -20.16
CA LEU A 505 7.33 15.32 -20.50
C LEU A 505 8.42 14.23 -20.44
N GLN A 506 8.56 13.47 -21.52
CA GLN A 506 9.52 12.36 -21.60
C GLN A 506 10.93 12.88 -21.86
N MET A 507 11.62 13.22 -20.80
CA MET A 507 12.92 13.86 -20.83
C MET A 507 14.08 12.86 -20.79
N GLN A 508 15.26 13.27 -21.27
CA GLN A 508 16.50 12.51 -21.08
C GLN A 508 16.94 12.58 -19.59
N PRO A 509 17.45 11.48 -19.00
CA PRO A 509 17.99 11.49 -17.65
C PRO A 509 19.07 12.56 -17.45
N GLY A 510 19.01 13.28 -16.30
CA GLY A 510 19.98 14.30 -15.95
C GLY A 510 19.74 15.68 -16.58
N THR A 511 18.59 15.90 -17.21
CA THR A 511 18.24 17.18 -17.85
C THR A 511 17.14 17.97 -17.15
N ASP A 512 16.83 17.59 -15.91
CA ASP A 512 15.77 18.17 -15.06
C ASP A 512 15.88 19.70 -14.93
N VAL A 513 17.10 20.19 -14.69
CA VAL A 513 17.34 21.64 -14.52
C VAL A 513 16.94 22.43 -15.76
N ALA A 514 17.23 21.91 -16.97
CA ALA A 514 16.85 22.57 -18.21
C ALA A 514 15.34 22.56 -18.42
N LEU A 515 14.67 21.43 -18.09
CA LEU A 515 13.21 21.31 -18.22
C LEU A 515 12.49 22.27 -17.28
N TYR A 516 12.77 22.18 -15.99
CA TYR A 516 12.06 22.99 -14.99
C TYR A 516 12.47 24.48 -15.09
N GLY A 517 13.73 24.76 -15.43
CA GLY A 517 14.18 26.11 -15.74
C GLY A 517 13.41 26.74 -16.88
N ALA A 518 13.09 25.97 -17.94
CA ALA A 518 12.30 26.45 -19.05
C ALA A 518 10.83 26.65 -18.72
N MET A 519 10.23 25.80 -17.89
CA MET A 519 8.87 26.02 -17.39
C MET A 519 8.79 27.33 -16.57
N VAL A 520 9.71 27.53 -15.62
CA VAL A 520 9.78 28.77 -14.84
C VAL A 520 10.04 29.98 -15.72
N GLN A 521 10.96 29.87 -16.69
CA GLN A 521 11.25 30.95 -17.64
C GLN A 521 9.98 31.34 -18.41
N HIS A 522 9.23 30.38 -18.94
CA HIS A 522 8.00 30.62 -19.68
C HIS A 522 6.93 31.30 -18.81
N ILE A 523 6.68 30.77 -17.60
CA ILE A 523 5.74 31.37 -16.63
C ILE A 523 6.06 32.84 -16.38
N LEU A 524 7.35 33.16 -16.15
CA LEU A 524 7.79 34.51 -15.86
C LEU A 524 7.79 35.42 -17.11
N ALA A 525 8.06 34.88 -18.30
CA ALA A 525 8.07 35.64 -19.55
C ALA A 525 6.66 36.03 -20.00
N GLU A 526 5.69 35.13 -19.81
CA GLU A 526 4.29 35.36 -20.17
C GLU A 526 3.49 36.06 -19.04
N GLY A 527 4.12 36.30 -17.86
CA GLY A 527 3.50 36.98 -16.74
C GLY A 527 2.39 36.20 -16.06
N LEU A 528 2.48 34.86 -16.09
CA LEU A 528 1.51 33.92 -15.53
C LEU A 528 1.67 33.73 -14.01
N GLU A 529 2.74 34.28 -13.45
CA GLU A 529 3.01 34.17 -12.00
C GLU A 529 1.99 34.93 -11.14
N ASP A 530 1.66 34.41 -9.98
CA ASP A 530 0.91 35.14 -8.95
C ASP A 530 1.80 36.23 -8.32
N LYS A 531 1.71 37.44 -8.86
CA LYS A 531 2.51 38.60 -8.43
C LYS A 531 2.25 38.98 -6.98
N ALA A 532 1.01 38.80 -6.49
CA ALA A 532 0.64 39.13 -5.12
C ALA A 532 1.29 38.14 -4.13
N PHE A 533 1.22 36.85 -4.44
CA PHE A 533 1.90 35.82 -3.66
C PHE A 533 3.43 36.01 -3.65
N ILE A 534 4.01 36.25 -4.82
CA ILE A 534 5.46 36.50 -4.94
C ILE A 534 5.89 37.68 -4.06
N ALA A 535 5.19 38.82 -4.16
CA ALA A 535 5.53 40.00 -3.37
C ALA A 535 5.38 39.78 -1.86
N ALA A 536 4.39 38.99 -1.44
CA ALA A 536 4.11 38.77 -0.02
C ALA A 536 4.90 37.64 0.64
N ARG A 537 5.33 36.62 -0.14
CA ARG A 537 5.79 35.34 0.40
C ARG A 537 7.17 34.89 -0.08
N THR A 538 7.79 35.59 -1.01
CA THR A 538 9.06 35.14 -1.58
C THR A 538 10.16 36.19 -1.46
N HIS A 539 11.41 35.73 -1.59
CA HIS A 539 12.60 36.57 -1.65
C HIS A 539 13.46 36.21 -2.88
N ASN A 540 14.23 37.15 -3.36
CA ASN A 540 15.23 36.96 -4.44
C ASN A 540 14.65 36.50 -5.78
N VAL A 541 13.41 36.85 -6.12
CA VAL A 541 12.78 36.46 -7.39
C VAL A 541 13.57 36.95 -8.60
N ASP A 542 14.19 38.13 -8.52
CA ASP A 542 14.99 38.67 -9.60
C ASP A 542 16.23 37.81 -9.90
N ALA A 543 16.83 37.20 -8.87
CA ALA A 543 17.91 36.22 -9.08
C ALA A 543 17.41 34.96 -9.80
N VAL A 544 16.19 34.52 -9.50
CA VAL A 544 15.56 33.41 -10.25
C VAL A 544 15.30 33.80 -11.69
N ARG A 545 14.74 34.99 -11.96
CA ARG A 545 14.53 35.51 -13.33
C ARG A 545 15.83 35.51 -14.13
N GLN A 546 16.92 36.00 -13.52
CA GLN A 546 18.23 36.00 -14.14
C GLN A 546 18.77 34.59 -14.41
N ALA A 547 18.65 33.70 -13.44
CA ALA A 547 19.15 32.32 -13.55
C ALA A 547 18.44 31.50 -14.64
N VAL A 548 17.13 31.68 -14.82
CA VAL A 548 16.36 30.93 -15.81
C VAL A 548 16.32 31.60 -17.18
N GLN A 549 16.77 32.82 -17.33
CA GLN A 549 16.69 33.60 -18.58
C GLN A 549 17.22 32.85 -19.81
N ALA A 550 18.25 32.04 -19.65
CA ALA A 550 18.88 31.28 -20.71
C ALA A 550 18.12 29.97 -21.04
N TYR A 551 17.16 29.56 -20.27
CA TYR A 551 16.41 28.31 -20.45
C TYR A 551 15.10 28.58 -21.21
N THR A 552 15.15 28.94 -22.49
CA THR A 552 13.90 29.00 -23.27
C THR A 552 13.37 27.60 -23.57
N PRO A 553 12.05 27.43 -23.82
CA PRO A 553 11.50 26.13 -24.22
C PRO A 553 12.22 25.48 -25.42
N GLU A 554 12.68 26.25 -26.40
CA GLU A 554 13.43 25.75 -27.56
C GLU A 554 14.81 25.24 -27.16
N LYS A 555 15.50 25.95 -26.28
CA LYS A 555 16.81 25.52 -25.79
C LYS A 555 16.66 24.27 -24.91
N ALA A 556 15.62 24.23 -24.06
CA ALA A 556 15.33 23.06 -23.28
C ALA A 556 14.97 21.85 -24.13
N GLN A 557 14.22 22.02 -25.22
CA GLN A 557 13.97 20.95 -26.19
C GLN A 557 15.27 20.35 -26.74
N ALA A 558 16.25 21.17 -27.09
CA ALA A 558 17.54 20.68 -27.61
C ALA A 558 18.32 19.88 -26.56
N ILE A 559 18.13 20.17 -25.24
CA ILE A 559 18.85 19.51 -24.15
C ILE A 559 18.09 18.26 -23.67
N THR A 560 16.78 18.38 -23.52
CA THR A 560 15.94 17.37 -22.85
C THR A 560 15.31 16.36 -23.81
N GLY A 561 15.18 16.73 -25.09
CA GLY A 561 14.38 16.01 -26.07
C GLY A 561 12.87 16.24 -25.97
N VAL A 562 12.39 16.98 -24.98
CA VAL A 562 10.96 17.29 -24.81
C VAL A 562 10.57 18.40 -25.79
N PRO A 563 9.53 18.25 -26.62
CA PRO A 563 9.06 19.28 -27.51
C PRO A 563 8.71 20.60 -26.81
N ALA A 564 9.18 21.74 -27.35
CA ALA A 564 9.00 23.06 -26.74
C ALA A 564 7.52 23.42 -26.50
N HIS A 565 6.60 22.99 -27.36
CA HIS A 565 5.18 23.22 -27.19
C HIS A 565 4.61 22.47 -25.98
N LEU A 566 5.09 21.26 -25.65
CA LEU A 566 4.68 20.53 -24.45
C LEU A 566 5.22 21.17 -23.18
N ILE A 567 6.45 21.74 -23.22
CA ILE A 567 7.02 22.48 -22.09
C ILE A 567 6.16 23.72 -21.78
N ARG A 568 5.75 24.46 -22.82
CA ARG A 568 4.84 25.62 -22.65
C ARG A 568 3.49 25.19 -22.09
N ALA A 569 2.84 24.22 -22.71
CA ALA A 569 1.54 23.74 -22.26
C ALA A 569 1.58 23.27 -20.79
N ALA A 570 2.63 22.52 -20.40
CA ALA A 570 2.81 22.10 -19.03
C ALA A 570 3.01 23.29 -18.07
N ALA A 571 3.78 24.30 -18.48
CA ALA A 571 4.00 25.51 -17.69
C ALA A 571 2.72 26.32 -17.51
N GLU A 572 1.93 26.49 -18.57
CA GLU A 572 0.66 27.24 -18.58
C GLU A 572 -0.42 26.57 -17.72
N HIS A 573 -0.54 25.24 -17.78
CA HIS A 573 -1.47 24.51 -16.91
C HIS A 573 -1.04 24.49 -15.44
N TYR A 574 0.27 24.55 -15.19
CA TYR A 574 0.80 24.55 -13.82
C TYR A 574 0.69 25.92 -13.14
N ALA A 575 0.78 27.01 -13.87
CA ALA A 575 0.68 28.38 -13.38
C ALA A 575 -0.78 28.80 -13.11
#